data_822b31e1eda9d7f1d0c59857c119fcb4
#
_entry.id   822b31e1eda9d7f1d0c59857c119fcb4
#
_cell.length_a   1.000
_cell.length_b   1.000
_cell.length_c   1.000
_cell.angle_alpha   90.00
_cell.angle_beta   90.00
_cell.angle_gamma   90.00
#
_symmetry.space_group_name_H-M   'P 1'
#
loop_
_entity.id
_entity.type
_entity.pdbx_description
1 polymer ?
#
loop_
_entity_poly.entity_id
_entity_poly.type
_entity_poly.pdbx_seq_one_letter_code
_entity_poly.pdbx_strand_id
1 'polypeptide(L)'
;MFSAEKDPTQEVTVKSESVPSDSQSSPTIAVIVGAGFIKVAQGNNYRLIRSLINSVLPRGLSPSDELLKVVITDSHYKKTFAVGEQLDGFSGTRSLKQEQLKAEYMGSIILGVVASILQPVGYTTCKIIFSVPTPELQKQLETQLPGMHSVFLNDGDRSTLNVLTVTGIPESLSSAYALAKDSPVSVIDLGFMNSSVSGWDPNKNIPLPFHSLHTGVGDLFESIAAAINTTGQRPTAEAVRLGVEARTFKLNGHGDIEFRDIYDREFDLWVSQVITQVKDVAKASIDRCPYKYIVGGGSLLPGMGEIIKSMGFLAVDNPQRLEAEGALSLGTFLYEQ
;
A
#
# COMPACT_ATOMS: atom_id res chain seq x y z
N MET A 1 79.21 -21.10 -3.35
CA MET A 1 78.16 -21.93 -3.98
C MET A 1 76.85 -21.67 -3.23
N PHE A 2 76.08 -20.75 -3.71
CA PHE A 2 74.74 -20.50 -3.18
C PHE A 2 73.76 -20.72 -4.32
N SER A 3 72.88 -21.70 -4.10
CA SER A 3 71.82 -22.13 -4.98
C SER A 3 70.64 -21.13 -4.89
N ALA A 4 70.19 -20.61 -5.99
CA ALA A 4 69.03 -19.74 -6.05
C ALA A 4 67.77 -20.61 -6.14
N GLU A 5 66.88 -20.48 -5.14
CA GLU A 5 65.52 -21.01 -5.16
C GLU A 5 64.61 -20.12 -6.02
N LYS A 6 63.87 -20.76 -6.89
CA LYS A 6 62.83 -20.14 -7.76
C LYS A 6 61.56 -19.91 -6.94
N ASP A 7 61.09 -18.67 -7.00
CA ASP A 7 59.77 -18.25 -6.52
C ASP A 7 58.68 -18.67 -7.54
N PRO A 8 57.64 -19.43 -7.16
CA PRO A 8 56.53 -19.73 -8.03
C PRO A 8 55.43 -18.66 -7.85
N THR A 9 55.41 -17.68 -8.74
CA THR A 9 54.25 -16.79 -8.94
C THR A 9 53.05 -17.64 -9.35
N GLN A 10 52.16 -17.90 -8.39
CA GLN A 10 50.81 -18.41 -8.69
C GLN A 10 49.99 -17.31 -9.35
N GLU A 11 49.74 -17.45 -10.62
CA GLU A 11 48.66 -16.72 -11.32
C GLU A 11 47.30 -17.10 -10.73
N VAL A 12 46.70 -16.21 -9.97
CA VAL A 12 45.32 -16.33 -9.54
C VAL A 12 44.45 -16.00 -10.75
N THR A 13 44.01 -17.02 -11.44
CA THR A 13 42.97 -16.88 -12.49
C THR A 13 41.64 -16.54 -11.83
N VAL A 14 41.30 -15.27 -11.82
CA VAL A 14 39.95 -14.82 -11.45
C VAL A 14 39.01 -15.34 -12.55
N LYS A 15 38.27 -16.40 -12.24
CA LYS A 15 37.13 -16.81 -13.05
C LYS A 15 36.10 -15.69 -12.98
N SER A 16 35.96 -14.95 -14.06
CA SER A 16 34.82 -14.11 -14.29
C SER A 16 33.59 -15.02 -14.35
N GLU A 17 32.81 -15.04 -13.27
CA GLU A 17 31.49 -15.63 -13.33
C GLU A 17 30.69 -14.86 -14.39
N SER A 18 30.37 -15.56 -15.47
CA SER A 18 29.51 -15.06 -16.52
C SER A 18 28.15 -14.73 -15.91
N VAL A 19 27.79 -13.45 -15.93
CA VAL A 19 26.42 -12.98 -15.65
C VAL A 19 25.52 -13.75 -16.62
N PRO A 20 24.50 -14.46 -16.13
CA PRO A 20 23.58 -15.17 -17.01
C PRO A 20 22.89 -14.15 -17.92
N SER A 21 23.08 -14.26 -19.22
CA SER A 21 22.35 -13.50 -20.23
C SER A 21 20.99 -14.15 -20.49
N ASP A 22 20.18 -14.31 -19.46
CA ASP A 22 18.77 -14.67 -19.64
C ASP A 22 17.99 -13.38 -19.87
N SER A 23 17.50 -13.20 -21.09
CA SER A 23 16.57 -12.17 -21.53
C SER A 23 15.16 -12.37 -20.98
N GLN A 24 15.02 -12.84 -19.73
CA GLN A 24 13.77 -12.76 -19.00
C GLN A 24 13.55 -11.28 -18.64
N SER A 25 12.50 -10.69 -19.17
CA SER A 25 12.09 -9.34 -18.82
C SER A 25 11.94 -9.24 -17.31
N SER A 26 12.71 -8.33 -16.69
CA SER A 26 12.63 -8.12 -15.24
C SER A 26 11.20 -7.87 -14.80
N PRO A 27 10.67 -8.58 -13.78
CA PRO A 27 9.28 -8.48 -13.38
C PRO A 27 8.93 -7.05 -12.91
N THR A 28 7.74 -6.61 -13.28
CA THR A 28 7.13 -5.40 -12.74
C THR A 28 6.38 -5.76 -11.47
N ILE A 29 6.58 -4.98 -10.41
CA ILE A 29 5.89 -5.14 -9.12
C ILE A 29 5.16 -3.85 -8.80
N ALA A 30 3.89 -3.96 -8.44
CA ALA A 30 3.09 -2.86 -7.93
C ALA A 30 3.04 -2.88 -6.42
N VAL A 31 3.27 -1.72 -5.78
CA VAL A 31 3.21 -1.55 -4.32
C VAL A 31 2.38 -0.34 -3.96
N ILE A 32 1.32 -0.55 -3.21
CA ILE A 32 0.45 0.51 -2.70
C ILE A 32 0.58 0.54 -1.17
N VAL A 33 1.20 1.58 -0.65
CA VAL A 33 1.37 1.75 0.80
C VAL A 33 0.26 2.63 1.35
N GLY A 34 -0.90 2.02 1.59
CA GLY A 34 -2.03 2.69 2.24
C GLY A 34 -1.86 2.76 3.77
N ALA A 35 -2.59 3.66 4.43
CA ALA A 35 -2.58 3.77 5.89
C ALA A 35 -3.30 2.59 6.58
N GLY A 36 -4.23 1.94 5.90
CA GLY A 36 -4.93 0.75 6.40
C GLY A 36 -4.22 -0.54 6.03
N PHE A 37 -3.82 -0.67 4.77
CA PHE A 37 -3.19 -1.85 4.22
C PHE A 37 -2.09 -1.49 3.22
N ILE A 38 -1.04 -2.31 3.20
CA ILE A 38 -0.06 -2.38 2.14
C ILE A 38 -0.52 -3.46 1.16
N LYS A 39 -0.56 -3.13 -0.11
CA LYS A 39 -0.98 -4.02 -1.19
C LYS A 39 0.19 -4.22 -2.12
N VAL A 40 0.48 -5.44 -2.49
CA VAL A 40 1.55 -5.75 -3.44
C VAL A 40 1.07 -6.76 -4.46
N ALA A 41 1.40 -6.53 -5.74
CA ALA A 41 1.02 -7.39 -6.85
C ALA A 41 2.19 -7.63 -7.80
N GLN A 42 2.29 -8.88 -8.29
CA GLN A 42 3.24 -9.30 -9.33
C GLN A 42 2.62 -10.46 -10.12
N GLY A 43 2.40 -10.28 -11.42
CA GLY A 43 1.68 -11.26 -12.22
C GLY A 43 0.31 -11.58 -11.60
N ASN A 44 0.06 -12.85 -11.30
CA ASN A 44 -1.16 -13.28 -10.62
C ASN A 44 -1.05 -13.31 -9.09
N ASN A 45 0.13 -13.03 -8.54
CA ASN A 45 0.36 -13.02 -7.11
C ASN A 45 -0.10 -11.68 -6.52
N TYR A 46 -0.83 -11.75 -5.41
CA TYR A 46 -1.31 -10.60 -4.66
C TYR A 46 -1.17 -10.85 -3.17
N ARG A 47 -0.71 -9.84 -2.43
CA ARG A 47 -0.67 -9.86 -0.96
C ARG A 47 -1.27 -8.59 -0.41
N LEU A 48 -2.00 -8.75 0.70
CA LEU A 48 -2.57 -7.68 1.51
C LEU A 48 -1.97 -7.78 2.91
N ILE A 49 -1.28 -6.74 3.36
CA ILE A 49 -0.57 -6.71 4.64
C ILE A 49 -1.09 -5.52 5.43
N ARG A 50 -1.45 -5.71 6.70
CA ARG A 50 -1.90 -4.63 7.56
C ARG A 50 -0.80 -3.59 7.76
N SER A 51 -1.12 -2.30 7.65
CA SER A 51 -0.19 -1.17 7.79
C SER A 51 0.14 -0.86 9.27
N LEU A 52 0.44 -1.90 10.04
CA LEU A 52 0.98 -1.80 11.39
C LEU A 52 2.47 -2.10 11.35
N ILE A 53 3.28 -1.27 12.00
CA ILE A 53 4.73 -1.39 12.00
C ILE A 53 5.28 -1.35 13.42
N ASN A 54 6.29 -2.18 13.68
CA ASN A 54 7.10 -2.14 14.89
C ASN A 54 8.58 -2.15 14.52
N SER A 55 9.39 -1.34 15.19
CA SER A 55 10.84 -1.28 14.93
C SER A 55 11.58 -2.57 15.28
N VAL A 56 10.94 -3.47 16.03
CA VAL A 56 11.42 -4.80 16.35
C VAL A 56 10.28 -5.80 16.28
N LEU A 57 10.60 -7.08 16.06
CA LEU A 57 9.61 -8.15 16.19
C LEU A 57 9.32 -8.38 17.68
N PRO A 58 8.07 -8.20 18.15
CA PRO A 58 7.73 -8.46 19.56
C PRO A 58 8.04 -9.91 19.99
N ARG A 59 8.41 -10.09 21.25
CA ARG A 59 8.65 -11.43 21.81
C ARG A 59 7.38 -12.28 21.73
N GLY A 60 7.55 -13.54 21.33
CA GLY A 60 6.44 -14.49 21.20
C GLY A 60 5.74 -14.48 19.85
N LEU A 61 6.08 -13.55 18.95
CA LEU A 61 5.67 -13.59 17.56
C LEU A 61 6.76 -14.25 16.70
N SER A 62 6.33 -15.05 15.74
CA SER A 62 7.18 -15.59 14.68
C SER A 62 6.77 -15.00 13.34
N PRO A 63 7.71 -14.73 12.43
CA PRO A 63 7.37 -14.31 11.07
C PRO A 63 6.46 -15.32 10.37
N SER A 64 5.53 -14.79 9.58
CA SER A 64 4.57 -15.57 8.79
C SER A 64 4.25 -14.82 7.51
N ASP A 65 3.35 -15.35 6.68
CA ASP A 65 2.88 -14.64 5.48
C ASP A 65 2.12 -13.34 5.83
N GLU A 66 1.52 -13.26 7.01
CA GLU A 66 0.78 -12.09 7.51
C GLU A 66 1.65 -11.15 8.36
N LEU A 67 2.84 -11.60 8.75
CA LEU A 67 3.76 -10.83 9.59
C LEU A 67 5.18 -10.95 9.01
N LEU A 68 5.63 -9.88 8.37
CA LEU A 68 6.95 -9.80 7.78
C LEU A 68 7.93 -9.14 8.73
N LYS A 69 9.05 -9.79 9.02
CA LYS A 69 10.23 -9.16 9.57
C LYS A 69 11.17 -8.78 8.44
N VAL A 70 11.54 -7.53 8.37
CA VAL A 70 12.38 -6.96 7.30
C VAL A 70 13.61 -6.33 7.91
N VAL A 71 14.78 -6.67 7.37
CA VAL A 71 16.04 -6.00 7.68
C VAL A 71 16.67 -5.54 6.36
N ILE A 72 16.90 -4.23 6.26
CA ILE A 72 17.58 -3.62 5.12
C ILE A 72 18.91 -3.07 5.61
N THR A 73 20.00 -3.36 4.91
CA THR A 73 21.34 -3.03 5.35
C THR A 73 22.07 -2.01 4.47
N ASP A 74 21.41 -1.53 3.41
CA ASP A 74 22.02 -0.50 2.57
C ASP A 74 22.05 0.89 3.25
N SER A 75 22.84 1.82 2.68
CA SER A 75 23.13 3.09 3.30
C SER A 75 21.92 4.04 3.35
N HIS A 76 20.97 3.92 2.41
CA HIS A 76 19.81 4.82 2.33
C HIS A 76 18.65 4.34 3.20
N TYR A 77 18.45 3.01 3.30
CA TYR A 77 17.28 2.40 3.92
C TYR A 77 17.64 1.46 5.07
N LYS A 78 18.76 1.72 5.76
CA LYS A 78 19.17 0.89 6.90
C LYS A 78 18.09 0.88 7.99
N LYS A 79 17.20 -0.10 7.94
CA LYS A 79 16.06 -0.27 8.84
C LYS A 79 15.87 -1.74 9.22
N THR A 80 15.45 -1.94 10.46
CA THR A 80 14.90 -3.22 10.93
C THR A 80 13.48 -2.95 11.43
N PHE A 81 12.50 -3.70 10.94
CA PHE A 81 11.12 -3.56 11.37
C PHE A 81 10.33 -4.84 11.11
N ALA A 82 9.20 -4.96 11.81
CA ALA A 82 8.15 -5.91 11.49
C ALA A 82 6.91 -5.16 10.98
N VAL A 83 6.16 -5.76 10.06
CA VAL A 83 4.93 -5.19 9.52
C VAL A 83 3.87 -6.28 9.38
N GLY A 84 2.63 -6.00 9.81
CA GLY A 84 1.52 -6.95 9.71
C GLY A 84 0.48 -6.83 10.83
N GLU A 85 -0.64 -7.52 10.68
CA GLU A 85 -1.78 -7.46 11.61
C GLU A 85 -1.46 -8.02 12.99
N GLN A 86 -0.64 -9.06 13.07
CA GLN A 86 -0.27 -9.68 14.35
C GLN A 86 0.48 -8.74 15.30
N LEU A 87 0.87 -7.55 14.84
CA LEU A 87 1.46 -6.52 15.69
C LEU A 87 0.43 -5.75 16.52
N ASP A 88 -0.86 -5.92 16.26
CA ASP A 88 -1.89 -5.20 16.99
C ASP A 88 -1.84 -5.51 18.49
N GLY A 89 -1.97 -4.48 19.30
CA GLY A 89 -1.89 -4.57 20.75
C GLY A 89 -0.49 -4.72 21.37
N PHE A 90 0.57 -4.89 20.57
CA PHE A 90 1.93 -4.93 21.09
C PHE A 90 2.52 -3.55 21.33
N SER A 91 3.27 -3.41 22.43
CA SER A 91 3.96 -2.17 22.78
C SER A 91 4.96 -1.78 21.67
N GLY A 92 4.99 -0.49 21.33
CA GLY A 92 5.86 0.04 20.27
C GLY A 92 5.30 -0.13 18.85
N THR A 93 4.17 -0.79 18.67
CA THR A 93 3.49 -0.86 17.39
C THR A 93 2.84 0.49 17.04
N ARG A 94 3.03 0.91 15.82
CA ARG A 94 2.51 2.15 15.26
C ARG A 94 1.76 1.89 13.97
N SER A 95 0.72 2.64 13.70
CA SER A 95 0.03 2.64 12.41
C SER A 95 0.67 3.63 11.45
N LEU A 96 0.76 3.29 10.17
CA LEU A 96 1.21 4.19 9.11
C LEU A 96 0.22 5.34 8.79
N LYS A 97 -0.69 5.62 9.71
CA LYS A 97 -1.58 6.80 9.66
C LYS A 97 -0.83 8.13 9.74
N GLN A 98 0.31 8.18 10.44
CA GLN A 98 1.11 9.38 10.58
C GLN A 98 1.92 9.60 9.31
N GLU A 99 1.72 10.74 8.63
CA GLU A 99 2.44 11.06 7.39
C GLU A 99 3.95 11.02 7.53
N GLN A 100 4.48 11.54 8.65
CA GLN A 100 5.91 11.48 8.94
C GLN A 100 6.42 10.04 9.04
N LEU A 101 5.67 9.15 9.70
CA LEU A 101 6.03 7.75 9.81
C LEU A 101 5.93 7.05 8.45
N LYS A 102 4.89 7.34 7.68
CA LYS A 102 4.74 6.83 6.32
C LYS A 102 5.92 7.26 5.45
N ALA A 103 6.27 8.53 5.46
CA ALA A 103 7.43 9.05 4.72
C ALA A 103 8.75 8.42 5.16
N GLU A 104 8.95 8.23 6.47
CA GLU A 104 10.17 7.64 7.04
C GLU A 104 10.38 6.17 6.63
N TYR A 105 9.30 5.39 6.54
CA TYR A 105 9.39 3.95 6.32
C TYR A 105 9.03 3.51 4.91
N MET A 106 8.43 4.36 4.08
CA MET A 106 7.83 3.97 2.82
C MET A 106 8.80 3.26 1.87
N GLY A 107 10.01 3.80 1.67
CA GLY A 107 11.01 3.15 0.83
C GLY A 107 11.43 1.78 1.37
N SER A 108 11.63 1.67 2.68
CA SER A 108 11.99 0.41 3.34
C SER A 108 10.85 -0.62 3.25
N ILE A 109 9.60 -0.17 3.41
CA ILE A 109 8.42 -1.02 3.26
C ILE A 109 8.32 -1.53 1.82
N ILE A 110 8.47 -0.64 0.82
CA ILE A 110 8.44 -1.03 -0.59
C ILE A 110 9.46 -2.14 -0.85
N LEU A 111 10.72 -1.96 -0.45
CA LEU A 111 11.76 -2.98 -0.63
C LEU A 111 11.43 -4.29 0.09
N GLY A 112 10.95 -4.21 1.31
CA GLY A 112 10.59 -5.40 2.10
C GLY A 112 9.44 -6.20 1.49
N VAL A 113 8.36 -5.54 1.05
CA VAL A 113 7.22 -6.23 0.45
C VAL A 113 7.50 -6.72 -0.97
N VAL A 114 8.34 -6.01 -1.74
CA VAL A 114 8.84 -6.49 -3.04
C VAL A 114 9.65 -7.78 -2.84
N ALA A 115 10.57 -7.80 -1.88
CA ALA A 115 11.30 -9.01 -1.54
C ALA A 115 10.35 -10.14 -1.11
N SER A 116 9.30 -9.83 -0.36
CA SER A 116 8.35 -10.84 0.13
C SER A 116 7.53 -11.52 -0.97
N ILE A 117 7.23 -10.82 -2.07
CA ILE A 117 6.48 -11.39 -3.19
C ILE A 117 7.39 -12.09 -4.21
N LEU A 118 8.57 -11.56 -4.43
CA LEU A 118 9.57 -12.15 -5.32
C LEU A 118 10.24 -13.39 -4.70
N GLN A 119 10.31 -13.47 -3.38
CA GLN A 119 11.05 -14.50 -2.63
C GLN A 119 12.44 -14.74 -3.24
N PRO A 120 13.26 -13.69 -3.40
CA PRO A 120 14.49 -13.78 -4.15
C PRO A 120 15.47 -14.72 -3.45
N VAL A 121 16.08 -15.61 -4.23
CA VAL A 121 17.22 -16.42 -3.80
C VAL A 121 18.48 -15.82 -4.43
N GLY A 122 19.31 -15.18 -3.60
CA GLY A 122 20.52 -14.53 -4.08
C GLY A 122 20.27 -13.17 -4.71
N TYR A 123 20.33 -13.07 -6.04
CA TYR A 123 20.21 -11.82 -6.80
C TYR A 123 18.97 -11.81 -7.69
N THR A 124 18.17 -10.75 -7.63
CA THR A 124 16.96 -10.60 -8.46
C THR A 124 16.81 -9.15 -8.91
N THR A 125 16.52 -8.96 -10.21
CA THR A 125 16.19 -7.65 -10.78
C THR A 125 14.69 -7.44 -10.85
N CYS A 126 14.23 -6.19 -10.67
CA CYS A 126 12.82 -5.85 -10.79
C CYS A 126 12.61 -4.39 -11.21
N LYS A 127 11.39 -4.09 -11.62
CA LYS A 127 10.86 -2.74 -11.85
C LYS A 127 9.72 -2.51 -10.86
N ILE A 128 9.58 -1.30 -10.32
CA ILE A 128 8.60 -1.00 -9.28
C ILE A 128 7.69 0.15 -9.72
N ILE A 129 6.39 -0.05 -9.61
CA ILE A 129 5.40 1.03 -9.63
C ILE A 129 4.74 1.13 -8.25
N PHE A 130 4.60 2.34 -7.73
CA PHE A 130 4.05 2.55 -6.39
C PHE A 130 3.15 3.77 -6.32
N SER A 131 2.17 3.77 -5.41
CA SER A 131 1.32 4.94 -5.16
C SER A 131 1.87 5.82 -4.05
N VAL A 132 1.69 7.13 -4.21
CA VAL A 132 2.14 8.15 -3.25
C VAL A 132 1.10 9.22 -3.01
N PRO A 133 1.06 9.79 -1.80
CA PRO A 133 0.16 10.89 -1.49
C PRO A 133 0.64 12.24 -2.01
N THR A 134 1.97 12.45 -2.16
CA THR A 134 2.54 13.75 -2.55
C THR A 134 3.61 13.65 -3.63
N PRO A 135 3.74 14.68 -4.51
CA PRO A 135 4.77 14.72 -5.54
C PRO A 135 6.20 14.76 -4.98
N GLU A 136 6.40 15.37 -3.80
CA GLU A 136 7.71 15.46 -3.15
C GLU A 136 8.21 14.07 -2.75
N LEU A 137 7.36 13.28 -2.10
CA LEU A 137 7.68 11.90 -1.72
C LEU A 137 7.87 11.02 -2.96
N GLN A 138 7.09 11.24 -4.01
CA GLN A 138 7.27 10.56 -5.30
C GLN A 138 8.71 10.78 -5.82
N LYS A 139 9.10 12.03 -5.99
CA LYS A 139 10.43 12.40 -6.51
C LYS A 139 11.57 11.85 -5.64
N GLN A 140 11.41 11.89 -4.33
CA GLN A 140 12.38 11.32 -3.40
C GLN A 140 12.56 9.82 -3.64
N LEU A 141 11.48 9.05 -3.69
CA LEU A 141 11.53 7.59 -3.84
C LEU A 141 11.99 7.18 -5.25
N GLU A 142 11.57 7.86 -6.29
CA GLU A 142 12.05 7.64 -7.67
C GLU A 142 13.56 7.86 -7.81
N THR A 143 14.13 8.73 -6.98
CA THR A 143 15.59 8.98 -6.95
C THR A 143 16.34 7.95 -6.09
N GLN A 144 15.76 7.50 -4.99
CA GLN A 144 16.45 6.72 -3.97
C GLN A 144 16.27 5.20 -4.09
N LEU A 145 15.17 4.74 -4.70
CA LEU A 145 14.89 3.30 -4.85
C LEU A 145 15.64 2.59 -5.97
N PRO A 146 16.02 3.23 -7.10
CA PRO A 146 16.83 2.56 -8.11
C PRO A 146 18.20 2.13 -7.55
N GLY A 147 18.65 0.93 -7.94
CA GLY A 147 19.95 0.37 -7.55
C GLY A 147 19.85 -0.93 -6.74
N MET A 148 20.96 -1.30 -6.11
CA MET A 148 21.08 -2.56 -5.39
C MET A 148 20.76 -2.41 -3.90
N HIS A 149 19.87 -3.24 -3.39
CA HIS A 149 19.46 -3.27 -2.00
C HIS A 149 19.64 -4.66 -1.38
N SER A 150 20.22 -4.69 -0.20
CA SER A 150 20.35 -5.92 0.58
C SER A 150 19.21 -6.06 1.55
N VAL A 151 18.38 -7.08 1.37
CA VAL A 151 17.16 -7.33 2.16
C VAL A 151 17.22 -8.73 2.77
N PHE A 152 16.87 -8.81 4.06
CA PHE A 152 16.66 -10.06 4.77
C PHE A 152 15.20 -10.12 5.18
N LEU A 153 14.55 -11.23 4.93
CA LEU A 153 13.16 -11.48 5.30
C LEU A 153 13.08 -12.62 6.30
N ASN A 154 12.31 -12.41 7.36
CA ASN A 154 11.92 -13.47 8.29
C ASN A 154 13.11 -14.29 8.85
N ASP A 155 14.23 -13.62 9.15
CA ASP A 155 15.49 -14.23 9.58
C ASP A 155 16.10 -15.20 8.55
N GLY A 156 15.66 -15.13 7.30
CA GLY A 156 16.23 -15.91 6.20
C GLY A 156 17.54 -15.37 5.68
N ASP A 157 18.02 -15.98 4.59
CA ASP A 157 19.26 -15.59 3.95
C ASP A 157 19.18 -14.18 3.32
N ARG A 158 20.34 -13.58 3.13
CA ARG A 158 20.48 -12.30 2.44
C ARG A 158 20.08 -12.43 0.98
N SER A 159 19.17 -11.55 0.56
CA SER A 159 18.80 -11.37 -0.83
C SER A 159 19.27 -10.01 -1.34
N THR A 160 19.62 -9.93 -2.61
CA THR A 160 19.95 -8.68 -3.27
C THR A 160 18.87 -8.36 -4.31
N LEU A 161 18.17 -7.26 -4.09
CA LEU A 161 17.25 -6.69 -5.09
C LEU A 161 18.01 -5.64 -5.89
N ASN A 162 18.01 -5.77 -7.22
CA ASN A 162 18.44 -4.71 -8.12
C ASN A 162 17.19 -4.05 -8.74
N VAL A 163 16.85 -2.88 -8.27
CA VAL A 163 15.72 -2.11 -8.75
C VAL A 163 16.15 -1.30 -9.97
N LEU A 164 15.67 -1.67 -11.15
CA LEU A 164 16.07 -1.06 -12.41
C LEU A 164 15.38 0.29 -12.65
N THR A 165 14.08 0.31 -12.42
CA THR A 165 13.23 1.47 -12.70
C THR A 165 12.14 1.58 -11.63
N VAL A 166 11.80 2.81 -11.30
CA VAL A 166 10.78 3.11 -10.30
C VAL A 166 9.89 4.23 -10.83
N THR A 167 8.58 4.06 -10.70
CA THR A 167 7.59 5.08 -11.07
C THR A 167 6.58 5.25 -9.96
N GLY A 168 6.46 6.47 -9.45
CA GLY A 168 5.41 6.86 -8.52
C GLY A 168 4.17 7.36 -9.26
N ILE A 169 3.00 7.02 -8.74
CA ILE A 169 1.71 7.48 -9.26
C ILE A 169 0.85 8.05 -8.13
N PRO A 170 -0.03 9.03 -8.41
CA PRO A 170 -1.01 9.48 -7.44
C PRO A 170 -1.89 8.33 -6.92
N GLU A 171 -2.29 8.41 -5.65
CA GLU A 171 -3.29 7.48 -5.07
C GLU A 171 -4.55 7.47 -5.95
N SER A 172 -5.27 6.35 -6.00
CA SER A 172 -6.47 6.09 -6.83
C SER A 172 -6.31 6.09 -8.36
N LEU A 173 -5.22 6.64 -8.92
CA LEU A 173 -5.03 6.68 -10.38
C LEU A 173 -5.00 5.27 -10.99
N SER A 174 -4.38 4.33 -10.32
CA SER A 174 -4.31 2.93 -10.74
C SER A 174 -5.69 2.28 -10.87
N SER A 175 -6.59 2.56 -9.94
CA SER A 175 -7.97 2.08 -9.99
C SER A 175 -8.72 2.69 -11.18
N ALA A 176 -8.51 3.98 -11.46
CA ALA A 176 -9.09 4.65 -12.61
C ALA A 176 -8.57 4.06 -13.94
N TYR A 177 -7.26 3.80 -14.02
CA TYR A 177 -6.66 3.13 -15.18
C TYR A 177 -7.26 1.74 -15.43
N ALA A 178 -7.36 0.92 -14.38
CA ALA A 178 -7.91 -0.44 -14.50
C ALA A 178 -9.37 -0.48 -14.95
N LEU A 179 -10.17 0.52 -14.57
CA LEU A 179 -11.60 0.59 -14.89
C LEU A 179 -11.89 1.25 -16.24
N ALA A 180 -10.94 2.00 -16.79
CA ALA A 180 -11.10 2.73 -18.04
C ALA A 180 -10.83 1.83 -19.24
N LYS A 181 -11.88 1.23 -19.81
CA LYS A 181 -11.76 0.40 -21.02
C LYS A 181 -11.84 1.29 -22.29
N ASP A 182 -13.05 1.73 -22.64
CA ASP A 182 -13.32 2.42 -23.91
C ASP A 182 -13.84 3.84 -23.70
N SER A 183 -13.99 4.27 -22.47
CA SER A 183 -14.57 5.58 -22.14
C SER A 183 -13.94 6.16 -20.87
N PRO A 184 -13.93 7.51 -20.74
CA PRO A 184 -13.44 8.17 -19.55
C PRO A 184 -14.19 7.69 -18.29
N VAL A 185 -13.42 7.46 -17.24
CA VAL A 185 -13.96 7.08 -15.93
C VAL A 185 -13.53 8.06 -14.85
N SER A 186 -14.36 8.18 -13.83
CA SER A 186 -14.02 8.85 -12.58
C SER A 186 -14.16 7.87 -11.42
N VAL A 187 -13.22 7.95 -10.50
CA VAL A 187 -13.12 7.08 -9.33
C VAL A 187 -13.05 7.93 -8.08
N ILE A 188 -13.91 7.63 -7.12
CA ILE A 188 -13.79 8.10 -5.73
C ILE A 188 -13.17 6.95 -4.93
N ASP A 189 -11.98 7.17 -4.41
CA ASP A 189 -11.31 6.23 -3.52
C ASP A 189 -11.56 6.65 -2.07
N LEU A 190 -12.25 5.79 -1.33
CA LEU A 190 -12.53 5.97 0.09
C LEU A 190 -11.40 5.30 0.90
N GLY A 191 -10.29 6.00 1.01
CA GLY A 191 -9.11 5.54 1.75
C GLY A 191 -9.27 5.65 3.27
N PHE A 192 -8.30 5.10 4.01
CA PHE A 192 -8.36 5.11 5.47
C PHE A 192 -8.08 6.50 6.06
N MET A 193 -7.04 7.20 5.60
CA MET A 193 -6.68 8.54 6.07
C MET A 193 -7.37 9.63 5.28
N ASN A 194 -7.31 9.51 3.98
CA ASN A 194 -7.85 10.49 3.04
C ASN A 194 -8.66 9.75 1.99
N SER A 195 -9.68 10.39 1.48
CA SER A 195 -10.32 9.98 0.24
C SER A 195 -9.76 10.80 -0.91
N SER A 196 -9.93 10.31 -2.13
CA SER A 196 -9.48 11.04 -3.32
C SER A 196 -10.41 10.84 -4.50
N VAL A 197 -10.37 11.76 -5.45
CA VAL A 197 -11.03 11.62 -6.75
C VAL A 197 -9.99 11.67 -7.83
N SER A 198 -10.02 10.69 -8.71
CA SER A 198 -9.17 10.60 -9.89
C SER A 198 -9.98 10.13 -11.09
N GLY A 199 -9.35 10.08 -12.24
CA GLY A 199 -9.96 9.53 -13.43
C GLY A 199 -8.93 9.22 -14.51
N TRP A 200 -9.40 8.53 -15.54
CA TRP A 200 -8.59 8.18 -16.70
C TRP A 200 -9.40 8.35 -18.00
N ASP A 201 -8.80 8.96 -19.01
CA ASP A 201 -9.36 9.04 -20.38
C ASP A 201 -8.59 8.08 -21.28
N PRO A 202 -9.13 6.90 -21.59
CA PRO A 202 -8.43 5.90 -22.40
C PRO A 202 -8.29 6.33 -23.86
N ASN A 203 -9.15 7.21 -24.39
CA ASN A 203 -9.09 7.68 -25.76
C ASN A 203 -7.89 8.61 -26.01
N LYS A 204 -7.48 9.33 -24.98
CA LYS A 204 -6.33 10.22 -24.98
C LYS A 204 -5.11 9.62 -24.32
N ASN A 205 -5.32 8.51 -23.58
CA ASN A 205 -4.31 7.85 -22.76
C ASN A 205 -3.68 8.80 -21.71
N ILE A 206 -4.53 9.56 -21.01
CA ILE A 206 -4.08 10.53 -20.01
C ILE A 206 -4.89 10.44 -18.72
N PRO A 207 -4.27 10.76 -17.56
CA PRO A 207 -4.99 10.95 -16.31
C PRO A 207 -5.89 12.19 -16.37
N LEU A 208 -7.02 12.12 -15.70
CA LEU A 208 -7.85 13.28 -15.40
C LEU A 208 -7.38 13.96 -14.10
N PRO A 209 -7.84 15.18 -13.81
CA PRO A 209 -7.42 15.90 -12.60
C PRO A 209 -7.61 15.07 -11.33
N PHE A 210 -6.58 15.07 -10.49
CA PHE A 210 -6.58 14.44 -9.17
C PHE A 210 -7.02 15.48 -8.11
N HIS A 211 -7.88 15.03 -7.19
CA HIS A 211 -8.35 15.84 -6.05
C HIS A 211 -8.23 15.01 -4.77
N SER A 212 -7.48 15.50 -3.81
CA SER A 212 -7.44 14.92 -2.46
C SER A 212 -8.59 15.49 -1.63
N LEU A 213 -9.26 14.62 -0.88
CA LEU A 213 -10.27 14.96 0.10
C LEU A 213 -9.66 14.77 1.49
N HIS A 214 -10.02 15.64 2.43
CA HIS A 214 -9.45 15.64 3.77
C HIS A 214 -10.15 14.67 4.75
N THR A 215 -11.04 13.84 4.24
CA THR A 215 -11.86 12.91 5.05
C THR A 215 -11.60 11.48 4.62
N GLY A 216 -11.22 10.62 5.57
CA GLY A 216 -11.02 9.20 5.39
C GLY A 216 -11.93 8.35 6.28
N VAL A 217 -11.88 7.03 6.11
CA VAL A 217 -12.64 6.08 6.94
C VAL A 217 -12.18 6.10 8.41
N GLY A 218 -10.92 6.47 8.65
CA GLY A 218 -10.37 6.63 9.98
C GLY A 218 -11.13 7.68 10.82
N ASP A 219 -11.55 8.78 10.19
CA ASP A 219 -12.32 9.83 10.86
C ASP A 219 -13.68 9.31 11.33
N LEU A 220 -14.34 8.44 10.55
CA LEU A 220 -15.57 7.77 10.96
C LEU A 220 -15.33 6.93 12.23
N PHE A 221 -14.28 6.12 12.26
CA PHE A 221 -13.99 5.29 13.42
C PHE A 221 -13.61 6.11 14.66
N GLU A 222 -12.92 7.23 14.48
CA GLU A 222 -12.60 8.16 15.56
C GLU A 222 -13.85 8.86 16.09
N SER A 223 -14.78 9.27 15.22
CA SER A 223 -16.06 9.86 15.62
C SER A 223 -16.92 8.88 16.42
N ILE A 224 -16.99 7.62 15.98
CA ILE A 224 -17.71 6.57 16.71
C ILE A 224 -17.06 6.33 18.07
N ALA A 225 -15.73 6.21 18.14
CA ALA A 225 -15.02 6.01 19.41
C ALA A 225 -15.25 7.17 20.38
N ALA A 226 -15.25 8.41 19.87
CA ALA A 226 -15.56 9.61 20.65
C ALA A 226 -17.01 9.60 21.16
N ALA A 227 -17.97 9.21 20.33
CA ALA A 227 -19.37 9.10 20.71
C ALA A 227 -19.59 8.03 21.81
N ILE A 228 -18.94 6.88 21.70
CA ILE A 228 -18.98 5.84 22.75
C ILE A 228 -18.35 6.33 24.04
N ASN A 229 -17.25 7.10 23.97
CA ASN A 229 -16.56 7.62 25.16
C ASN A 229 -17.46 8.51 26.03
N THR A 230 -18.49 9.14 25.47
CA THR A 230 -19.50 9.92 26.22
C THR A 230 -20.29 9.05 27.20
N THR A 231 -20.32 7.75 27.04
CA THR A 231 -20.97 6.78 27.93
C THR A 231 -20.07 6.29 29.08
N GLY A 232 -18.84 6.84 29.21
CA GLY A 232 -17.87 6.46 30.21
C GLY A 232 -16.92 5.32 29.81
N GLN A 233 -17.09 4.77 28.61
CA GLN A 233 -16.15 3.80 28.02
C GLN A 233 -15.09 4.56 27.22
N ARG A 234 -13.94 3.94 26.99
CA ARG A 234 -12.84 4.57 26.22
C ARG A 234 -12.29 3.62 25.16
N PRO A 235 -13.07 3.31 24.11
CA PRO A 235 -12.58 2.48 23.03
C PRO A 235 -11.55 3.26 22.18
N THR A 236 -10.66 2.52 21.52
CA THR A 236 -9.84 3.05 20.47
C THR A 236 -10.59 3.00 19.14
N ALA A 237 -10.25 3.86 18.18
CA ALA A 237 -10.77 3.78 16.82
C ALA A 237 -10.47 2.41 16.18
N GLU A 238 -9.38 1.77 16.55
CA GLU A 238 -9.03 0.43 16.09
C GLU A 238 -9.99 -0.65 16.62
N ALA A 239 -10.38 -0.60 17.90
CA ALA A 239 -11.39 -1.51 18.46
C ALA A 239 -12.75 -1.35 17.76
N VAL A 240 -13.14 -0.10 17.45
CA VAL A 240 -14.34 0.20 16.66
C VAL A 240 -14.23 -0.39 15.25
N ARG A 241 -13.10 -0.16 14.57
CA ARG A 241 -12.83 -0.70 13.24
C ARG A 241 -13.03 -2.21 13.18
N LEU A 242 -12.43 -2.94 14.13
CA LEU A 242 -12.56 -4.41 14.21
C LEU A 242 -14.02 -4.85 14.35
N GLY A 243 -14.81 -4.18 15.19
CA GLY A 243 -16.23 -4.46 15.33
C GLY A 243 -17.05 -4.19 14.07
N VAL A 244 -16.70 -3.14 13.30
CA VAL A 244 -17.35 -2.79 12.03
C VAL A 244 -16.94 -3.78 10.93
N GLU A 245 -15.67 -4.08 10.77
CA GLU A 245 -15.15 -5.02 9.76
C GLU A 245 -15.71 -6.45 10.00
N ALA A 246 -15.77 -6.89 11.27
CA ALA A 246 -16.40 -8.16 11.65
C ALA A 246 -17.94 -8.13 11.53
N ARG A 247 -18.55 -6.96 11.27
CA ARG A 247 -20.01 -6.72 11.23
C ARG A 247 -20.73 -7.09 12.53
N THR A 248 -20.01 -7.17 13.65
CA THR A 248 -20.58 -7.44 14.99
C THR A 248 -21.09 -6.19 15.65
N PHE A 249 -20.51 -5.03 15.37
CA PHE A 249 -20.74 -3.73 16.01
C PHE A 249 -20.59 -3.81 17.53
N LYS A 250 -19.66 -4.65 18.00
CA LYS A 250 -19.34 -4.87 19.42
C LYS A 250 -17.88 -4.56 19.68
N LEU A 251 -17.59 -4.03 20.86
CA LEU A 251 -16.23 -3.78 21.31
C LEU A 251 -15.66 -5.04 21.96
N ASN A 252 -14.66 -5.64 21.35
CA ASN A 252 -13.95 -6.78 21.92
C ASN A 252 -13.18 -6.35 23.19
N GLY A 253 -13.34 -7.11 24.29
CA GLY A 253 -12.63 -6.87 25.56
C GLY A 253 -13.20 -5.77 26.43
N HIS A 254 -14.29 -5.10 26.06
CA HIS A 254 -14.95 -4.02 26.81
C HIS A 254 -16.37 -4.36 27.28
N GLY A 255 -16.68 -5.64 27.46
CA GLY A 255 -18.04 -6.10 27.75
C GLY A 255 -18.93 -6.10 26.51
N ASP A 256 -20.24 -6.27 26.71
CA ASP A 256 -21.22 -6.35 25.60
C ASP A 256 -21.64 -4.97 25.06
N ILE A 257 -20.68 -4.07 24.85
CA ILE A 257 -21.01 -2.75 24.30
C ILE A 257 -21.29 -2.91 22.81
N GLU A 258 -22.56 -2.80 22.47
CA GLU A 258 -23.03 -2.71 21.10
C GLU A 258 -23.13 -1.25 20.69
N PHE A 259 -22.61 -0.90 19.50
CA PHE A 259 -22.55 0.49 19.01
C PHE A 259 -23.19 0.66 17.62
N ARG A 260 -24.10 -0.21 17.22
CA ARG A 260 -24.74 -0.15 15.90
C ARG A 260 -25.45 1.18 15.65
N ASP A 261 -26.26 1.66 16.56
CA ASP A 261 -26.98 2.92 16.41
C ASP A 261 -26.04 4.13 16.32
N ILE A 262 -24.90 4.07 17.03
CA ILE A 262 -23.86 5.10 16.94
C ILE A 262 -23.21 5.06 15.57
N TYR A 263 -22.89 3.86 15.08
CA TYR A 263 -22.34 3.67 13.76
C TYR A 263 -23.24 4.25 12.67
N ASP A 264 -24.52 3.91 12.66
CA ASP A 264 -25.46 4.34 11.63
C ASP A 264 -25.55 5.87 11.59
N ARG A 265 -25.61 6.54 12.75
CA ARG A 265 -25.62 8.01 12.84
C ARG A 265 -24.32 8.64 12.34
N GLU A 266 -23.16 8.18 12.82
CA GLU A 266 -21.86 8.75 12.46
C GLU A 266 -21.51 8.44 11.01
N PHE A 267 -21.95 7.30 10.48
CA PHE A 267 -21.80 6.93 9.08
C PHE A 267 -22.55 7.89 8.16
N ASP A 268 -23.79 8.23 8.46
CA ASP A 268 -24.59 9.19 7.67
C ASP A 268 -23.93 10.59 7.65
N LEU A 269 -23.39 11.04 8.80
CA LEU A 269 -22.67 12.31 8.90
C LEU A 269 -21.38 12.27 8.06
N TRP A 270 -20.60 11.21 8.18
CA TRP A 270 -19.35 11.03 7.44
C TRP A 270 -19.60 10.97 5.92
N VAL A 271 -20.58 10.19 5.47
CA VAL A 271 -20.98 10.13 4.05
C VAL A 271 -21.37 11.51 3.53
N SER A 272 -22.14 12.25 4.30
CA SER A 272 -22.56 13.61 3.93
C SER A 272 -21.38 14.57 3.77
N GLN A 273 -20.36 14.46 4.62
CA GLN A 273 -19.12 15.23 4.52
C GLN A 273 -18.33 14.86 3.26
N VAL A 274 -18.16 13.57 2.98
CA VAL A 274 -17.45 13.09 1.78
C VAL A 274 -18.17 13.60 0.52
N ILE A 275 -19.49 13.43 0.44
CA ILE A 275 -20.29 13.89 -0.72
C ILE A 275 -20.14 15.41 -0.92
N THR A 276 -20.16 16.18 0.15
CA THR A 276 -19.99 17.64 0.09
C THR A 276 -18.62 18.00 -0.49
N GLN A 277 -17.54 17.42 0.06
CA GLN A 277 -16.18 17.67 -0.45
C GLN A 277 -16.04 17.26 -1.93
N VAL A 278 -16.59 16.11 -2.31
CA VAL A 278 -16.58 15.65 -3.72
C VAL A 278 -17.27 16.65 -4.64
N LYS A 279 -18.43 17.16 -4.23
CA LYS A 279 -19.16 18.18 -5.01
C LYS A 279 -18.41 19.49 -5.14
N ASP A 280 -17.71 19.90 -4.09
CA ASP A 280 -16.99 21.16 -4.05
C ASP A 280 -15.75 21.16 -4.96
N VAL A 281 -14.99 20.05 -4.96
CA VAL A 281 -13.68 20.03 -5.63
C VAL A 281 -13.65 19.24 -6.94
N ALA A 282 -14.51 18.24 -7.13
CA ALA A 282 -14.39 17.28 -8.21
C ALA A 282 -15.65 17.18 -9.12
N LYS A 283 -16.73 17.92 -8.83
CA LYS A 283 -18.01 17.81 -9.57
C LYS A 283 -17.81 17.88 -11.09
N ALA A 284 -17.05 18.87 -11.58
CA ALA A 284 -16.84 19.06 -13.01
C ALA A 284 -16.07 17.89 -13.67
N SER A 285 -15.15 17.26 -12.94
CA SER A 285 -14.40 16.10 -13.41
C SER A 285 -15.29 14.86 -13.46
N ILE A 286 -16.12 14.67 -12.43
CA ILE A 286 -17.03 13.53 -12.31
C ILE A 286 -18.14 13.61 -13.37
N ASP A 287 -18.72 14.79 -13.57
CA ASP A 287 -19.84 14.98 -14.51
C ASP A 287 -19.46 14.73 -15.98
N ARG A 288 -18.17 14.83 -16.31
CA ARG A 288 -17.65 14.56 -17.65
C ARG A 288 -17.48 13.06 -17.95
N CYS A 289 -17.48 12.22 -16.91
CA CYS A 289 -17.25 10.80 -17.06
C CYS A 289 -18.58 10.03 -17.13
N PRO A 290 -18.80 9.22 -18.18
CA PRO A 290 -20.00 8.39 -18.29
C PRO A 290 -20.04 7.30 -17.23
N TYR A 291 -18.87 6.82 -16.78
CA TYR A 291 -18.77 5.80 -15.75
C TYR A 291 -18.10 6.38 -14.50
N LYS A 292 -18.72 6.11 -13.36
CA LYS A 292 -18.32 6.63 -12.06
C LYS A 292 -18.27 5.49 -11.05
N TYR A 293 -17.15 5.34 -10.37
CA TYR A 293 -16.93 4.23 -9.44
C TYR A 293 -16.58 4.73 -8.06
N ILE A 294 -16.94 3.95 -7.05
CA ILE A 294 -16.42 4.12 -5.68
C ILE A 294 -15.60 2.88 -5.34
N VAL A 295 -14.37 3.11 -4.89
CA VAL A 295 -13.38 2.08 -4.55
C VAL A 295 -12.77 2.35 -3.17
N GLY A 296 -11.72 1.62 -2.82
CA GLY A 296 -11.04 1.72 -1.54
C GLY A 296 -11.72 0.94 -0.42
N GLY A 297 -11.09 0.91 0.75
CA GLY A 297 -11.62 0.17 1.91
C GLY A 297 -12.97 0.67 2.40
N GLY A 298 -13.23 1.97 2.25
CA GLY A 298 -14.49 2.59 2.65
C GLY A 298 -15.70 2.14 1.82
N SER A 299 -15.49 1.69 0.58
CA SER A 299 -16.57 1.16 -0.24
C SER A 299 -17.16 -0.15 0.30
N LEU A 300 -16.44 -0.83 1.19
CA LEU A 300 -16.84 -2.08 1.84
C LEU A 300 -17.58 -1.87 3.17
N LEU A 301 -17.71 -0.64 3.64
CA LEU A 301 -18.41 -0.34 4.89
C LEU A 301 -19.89 -0.78 4.81
N PRO A 302 -20.45 -1.28 5.92
CA PRO A 302 -21.88 -1.58 6.02
C PRO A 302 -22.73 -0.37 5.63
N GLY A 303 -23.72 -0.55 4.75
CA GLY A 303 -24.58 0.54 4.24
C GLY A 303 -24.03 1.28 3.01
N MET A 304 -22.73 1.21 2.72
CA MET A 304 -22.13 1.94 1.60
C MET A 304 -22.68 1.49 0.23
N GLY A 305 -23.03 0.23 0.05
CA GLY A 305 -23.56 -0.28 -1.21
C GLY A 305 -24.86 0.40 -1.63
N GLU A 306 -25.75 0.75 -0.69
CA GLU A 306 -26.97 1.49 -0.96
C GLU A 306 -26.68 2.95 -1.35
N ILE A 307 -25.72 3.58 -0.67
CA ILE A 307 -25.27 4.94 -0.98
C ILE A 307 -24.67 5.01 -2.38
N ILE A 308 -23.77 4.09 -2.72
CA ILE A 308 -23.15 4.01 -4.06
C ILE A 308 -24.23 3.94 -5.14
N LYS A 309 -25.21 3.05 -4.97
CA LYS A 309 -26.31 2.87 -5.91
C LYS A 309 -27.21 4.12 -6.00
N SER A 310 -27.54 4.73 -4.87
CA SER A 310 -28.41 5.94 -4.83
C SER A 310 -27.78 7.14 -5.52
N MET A 311 -26.44 7.22 -5.50
CA MET A 311 -25.67 8.28 -6.17
C MET A 311 -25.46 8.03 -7.67
N GLY A 312 -25.88 6.88 -8.19
CA GLY A 312 -25.63 6.48 -9.58
C GLY A 312 -24.18 6.09 -9.86
N PHE A 313 -23.43 5.71 -8.83
CA PHE A 313 -22.09 5.15 -8.96
C PHE A 313 -22.14 3.63 -9.11
N LEU A 314 -21.06 3.07 -9.60
CA LEU A 314 -20.86 1.64 -9.74
C LEU A 314 -19.97 1.14 -8.60
N ALA A 315 -20.39 0.03 -7.99
CA ALA A 315 -19.56 -0.71 -7.06
C ALA A 315 -18.55 -1.60 -7.82
N VAL A 316 -17.44 -1.88 -7.19
CA VAL A 316 -16.38 -2.73 -7.74
C VAL A 316 -16.18 -3.93 -6.82
N ASP A 317 -16.07 -5.11 -7.41
CA ASP A 317 -15.65 -6.29 -6.68
C ASP A 317 -14.18 -6.19 -6.28
N ASN A 318 -13.87 -6.54 -5.03
CA ASN A 318 -12.50 -6.51 -4.49
C ASN A 318 -11.73 -5.19 -4.72
N PRO A 319 -12.28 -4.04 -4.27
CA PRO A 319 -11.75 -2.71 -4.60
C PRO A 319 -10.31 -2.48 -4.11
N GLN A 320 -9.86 -3.21 -3.07
CA GLN A 320 -8.49 -3.14 -2.58
C GLN A 320 -7.50 -3.85 -3.52
N ARG A 321 -7.92 -4.98 -4.11
CA ARG A 321 -7.11 -5.73 -5.07
C ARG A 321 -6.99 -4.98 -6.40
N LEU A 322 -8.09 -4.38 -6.85
CA LEU A 322 -8.15 -3.60 -8.08
C LEU A 322 -7.05 -2.53 -8.15
N GLU A 323 -6.79 -1.84 -7.05
CA GLU A 323 -5.79 -0.77 -7.02
C GLU A 323 -4.38 -1.30 -7.30
N ALA A 324 -4.00 -2.43 -6.71
CA ALA A 324 -2.69 -3.03 -6.95
C ALA A 324 -2.58 -3.66 -8.35
N GLU A 325 -3.64 -4.30 -8.84
CA GLU A 325 -3.67 -4.86 -10.19
C GLU A 325 -3.67 -3.76 -11.26
N GLY A 326 -4.38 -2.66 -11.02
CA GLY A 326 -4.36 -1.50 -11.89
C GLY A 326 -2.99 -0.83 -11.94
N ALA A 327 -2.31 -0.70 -10.80
CA ALA A 327 -0.94 -0.20 -10.76
C ALA A 327 0.01 -1.15 -11.50
N LEU A 328 -0.13 -2.46 -11.32
CA LEU A 328 0.68 -3.44 -12.04
C LEU A 328 0.49 -3.32 -13.56
N SER A 329 -0.75 -3.22 -14.02
CA SER A 329 -1.09 -3.07 -15.45
C SER A 329 -0.54 -1.76 -16.02
N LEU A 330 -0.67 -0.65 -15.27
CA LEU A 330 -0.12 0.64 -15.68
C LEU A 330 1.42 0.60 -15.70
N GLY A 331 2.06 -0.01 -14.71
CA GLY A 331 3.52 -0.18 -14.68
C GLY A 331 4.03 -1.03 -15.85
N THR A 332 3.36 -2.12 -16.15
CA THR A 332 3.69 -2.96 -17.31
C THR A 332 3.60 -2.14 -18.60
N PHE A 333 2.51 -1.41 -18.79
CA PHE A 333 2.34 -0.52 -19.94
C PHE A 333 3.47 0.53 -20.05
N LEU A 334 3.84 1.18 -18.94
CA LEU A 334 4.88 2.22 -18.94
C LEU A 334 6.29 1.68 -19.19
N TYR A 335 6.57 0.44 -18.81
CA TYR A 335 7.92 -0.15 -18.90
C TYR A 335 8.16 -1.02 -20.14
N GLU A 336 7.11 -1.32 -20.89
CA GLU A 336 7.19 -2.09 -22.14
C GLU A 336 7.17 -1.21 -23.40
N GLN A 337 7.05 0.11 -23.25
CA GLN A 337 7.21 1.09 -24.33
C GLN A 337 8.70 1.37 -24.62
#